data_0af76e5d30ac755261ffc8b9cc9124fb
#
_entry.id   0af76e5d30ac755261ffc8b9cc9124fb
#
_cell.length_a   1.000
_cell.length_b   1.000
_cell.length_c   1.000
_cell.angle_alpha   90.00
_cell.angle_beta   90.00
_cell.angle_gamma   90.00
#
_symmetry.space_group_name_H-M   'P 1'
#
loop_
_entity.id
_entity.type
_entity.pdbx_description
1 polymer ?
#
loop_
_entity_poly.entity_id
_entity_poly.type
_entity_poly.pdbx_seq_one_letter_code
_entity_poly.pdbx_strand_id
1 'polypeptide(L)'
;MKKIFGVFALIIFLFAVGNVTHKLIQQKKKVDTFNYHVDEFNACSESKHWKCAETHLEYLLKELPNDSNLRIHYAGILFEQGRYEECISYVQAQKFQNSDLDFLAHKSKLLIRERDELGIRDYGHFRLELEGYAPPIEVQEALSVLEVAYDSIAGLFQFYPEDRIHVVMYQTNSFQGVGPHPDWVAAAYDGKLRIPANLMQYRAVYRPILFHELTHAFVHQMTRAKVPLWLNEGIAQIIDGSHQGTPLPSGPVPSLEDLTESFVKQNDRATVERLYWYSKKMTEVLLSEAGENRFEKLRDAFKDMKKFGIDESLNRHFCKKQEDLLYNFVGKK
;
A
#
# COMPACT_ATOMS: atom_id res chain seq x y z
N MET A 1 37.53 -51.40 45.24
CA MET A 1 37.49 -49.96 44.95
C MET A 1 37.29 -49.58 43.46
N LYS A 2 37.93 -50.22 42.45
CA LYS A 2 37.78 -49.86 41.03
C LYS A 2 36.33 -50.00 40.45
N LYS A 3 35.51 -50.97 40.92
CA LYS A 3 34.10 -51.15 40.44
C LYS A 3 33.16 -50.07 40.96
N ILE A 4 33.37 -49.50 42.14
CA ILE A 4 32.50 -48.45 42.73
C ILE A 4 32.75 -47.11 42.00
N PHE A 5 34.00 -46.83 41.58
CA PHE A 5 34.34 -45.62 40.82
C PHE A 5 33.70 -45.60 39.42
N GLY A 6 33.60 -46.79 38.75
CA GLY A 6 32.98 -46.88 37.46
C GLY A 6 31.45 -46.63 37.48
N VAL A 7 30.78 -47.11 38.53
CA VAL A 7 29.34 -46.88 38.72
C VAL A 7 29.03 -45.40 38.98
N PHE A 8 29.87 -44.74 39.81
CA PHE A 8 29.70 -43.34 40.11
C PHE A 8 29.93 -42.44 38.85
N ALA A 9 30.94 -42.75 38.06
CA ALA A 9 31.23 -42.07 36.82
C ALA A 9 30.09 -42.22 35.79
N LEU A 10 29.47 -43.41 35.69
CA LEU A 10 28.32 -43.67 34.83
C LEU A 10 27.08 -42.88 35.25
N ILE A 11 26.81 -42.83 36.58
CA ILE A 11 25.68 -42.05 37.11
C ILE A 11 25.86 -40.56 36.82
N ILE A 12 27.06 -39.98 37.00
CA ILE A 12 27.36 -38.57 36.68
C ILE A 12 27.21 -38.33 35.19
N PHE A 13 27.68 -39.26 34.35
CA PHE A 13 27.55 -39.12 32.87
C PHE A 13 26.06 -39.15 32.45
N LEU A 14 25.25 -40.08 32.97
CA LEU A 14 23.82 -40.13 32.67
C LEU A 14 23.08 -38.90 33.15
N PHE A 15 23.45 -38.36 34.30
CA PHE A 15 22.88 -37.11 34.83
C PHE A 15 23.28 -35.88 33.95
N ALA A 16 24.51 -35.83 33.47
CA ALA A 16 24.98 -34.80 32.57
C ALA A 16 24.29 -34.87 31.21
N VAL A 17 24.16 -36.07 30.62
CA VAL A 17 23.44 -36.29 29.35
C VAL A 17 21.95 -35.96 29.52
N GLY A 18 21.31 -36.36 30.65
CA GLY A 18 19.92 -36.05 30.95
C GLY A 18 19.69 -34.52 31.05
N ASN A 19 20.60 -33.79 31.69
CA ASN A 19 20.53 -32.31 31.75
C ASN A 19 20.69 -31.63 30.39
N VAL A 20 21.61 -32.14 29.56
CA VAL A 20 21.83 -31.58 28.19
C VAL A 20 20.61 -31.85 27.31
N THR A 21 20.09 -33.08 27.32
CA THR A 21 18.88 -33.42 26.55
C THR A 21 17.66 -32.64 27.02
N HIS A 22 17.49 -32.45 28.33
CA HIS A 22 16.40 -31.62 28.87
C HIS A 22 16.52 -30.16 28.39
N LYS A 23 17.72 -29.54 28.44
CA LYS A 23 17.96 -28.18 27.91
C LYS A 23 17.67 -28.07 26.44
N LEU A 24 18.10 -29.06 25.66
CA LEU A 24 17.84 -29.06 24.20
C LEU A 24 16.32 -29.16 23.89
N ILE A 25 15.58 -29.99 24.63
CA ILE A 25 14.13 -30.07 24.47
C ILE A 25 13.44 -28.77 24.86
N GLN A 26 13.87 -28.12 25.93
CA GLN A 26 13.32 -26.81 26.34
C GLN A 26 13.65 -25.72 25.31
N GLN A 27 14.85 -25.73 24.79
CA GLN A 27 15.28 -24.77 23.75
C GLN A 27 14.48 -25.01 22.44
N LYS A 28 14.28 -26.26 22.03
CA LYS A 28 13.45 -26.57 20.88
C LYS A 28 12.02 -26.09 21.07
N LYS A 29 11.39 -26.38 22.23
CA LYS A 29 10.04 -25.90 22.54
C LYS A 29 9.95 -24.37 22.46
N LYS A 30 10.97 -23.64 22.93
CA LYS A 30 10.99 -22.17 22.86
C LYS A 30 11.04 -21.68 21.42
N VAL A 31 11.87 -22.31 20.57
CA VAL A 31 11.95 -21.99 19.14
C VAL A 31 10.63 -22.30 18.42
N ASP A 32 10.06 -23.47 18.69
CA ASP A 32 8.79 -23.88 18.07
C ASP A 32 7.65 -22.91 18.47
N THR A 33 7.60 -22.49 19.73
CA THR A 33 6.62 -21.47 20.18
C THR A 33 6.86 -20.12 19.54
N PHE A 34 8.11 -19.68 19.42
CA PHE A 34 8.45 -18.42 18.74
C PHE A 34 8.00 -18.46 17.28
N ASN A 35 8.35 -19.51 16.53
CA ASN A 35 7.95 -19.67 15.14
C ASN A 35 6.42 -19.68 14.98
N TYR A 36 5.71 -20.38 15.87
CA TYR A 36 4.25 -20.33 15.88
C TYR A 36 3.71 -18.89 15.97
N HIS A 37 4.25 -18.07 16.87
CA HIS A 37 3.81 -16.67 16.97
C HIS A 37 4.18 -15.83 15.74
N VAL A 38 5.30 -16.13 15.06
CA VAL A 38 5.65 -15.49 13.79
C VAL A 38 4.63 -15.84 12.69
N ASP A 39 4.31 -17.12 12.55
CA ASP A 39 3.38 -17.61 11.53
C ASP A 39 1.97 -17.03 11.73
N GLU A 40 1.48 -17.06 12.98
CA GLU A 40 0.17 -16.49 13.31
C GLU A 40 0.13 -14.98 13.16
N PHE A 41 1.22 -14.27 13.52
CA PHE A 41 1.33 -12.83 13.27
C PHE A 41 1.18 -12.50 11.78
N ASN A 42 1.88 -13.25 10.92
CA ASN A 42 1.81 -13.05 9.47
C ASN A 42 0.39 -13.33 8.95
N ALA A 43 -0.20 -14.48 9.33
CA ALA A 43 -1.55 -14.85 8.91
C ALA A 43 -2.62 -13.84 9.35
N CYS A 44 -2.54 -13.35 10.60
CA CYS A 44 -3.44 -12.32 11.10
C CYS A 44 -3.24 -10.97 10.38
N SER A 45 -2.00 -10.61 10.07
CA SER A 45 -1.68 -9.36 9.35
C SER A 45 -2.17 -9.39 7.90
N GLU A 46 -1.96 -10.50 7.19
CA GLU A 46 -2.45 -10.70 5.83
C GLU A 46 -3.99 -10.64 5.75
N SER A 47 -4.66 -11.22 6.76
CA SER A 47 -6.12 -11.18 6.86
C SER A 47 -6.67 -9.87 7.46
N LYS A 48 -5.80 -8.91 7.83
CA LYS A 48 -6.13 -7.65 8.51
C LYS A 48 -6.85 -7.83 9.85
N HIS A 49 -6.63 -8.94 10.52
CA HIS A 49 -7.13 -9.19 11.87
C HIS A 49 -6.17 -8.56 12.91
N TRP A 50 -6.13 -7.23 12.95
CA TRP A 50 -5.13 -6.45 13.68
C TRP A 50 -5.04 -6.77 15.18
N LYS A 51 -6.17 -7.09 15.82
CA LYS A 51 -6.19 -7.48 17.24
C LYS A 51 -5.47 -8.81 17.48
N CYS A 52 -5.62 -9.77 16.56
CA CYS A 52 -4.89 -11.02 16.56
C CYS A 52 -3.39 -10.78 16.34
N ALA A 53 -3.05 -10.02 15.30
CA ALA A 53 -1.66 -9.67 14.98
C ALA A 53 -0.97 -8.98 16.16
N GLU A 54 -1.64 -8.02 16.84
CA GLU A 54 -1.13 -7.36 18.04
C GLU A 54 -0.75 -8.35 19.13
N THR A 55 -1.63 -9.31 19.42
CA THR A 55 -1.41 -10.33 20.49
C THR A 55 -0.15 -11.15 20.23
N HIS A 56 0.04 -11.61 19.00
CA HIS A 56 1.21 -12.41 18.64
C HIS A 56 2.49 -11.56 18.60
N LEU A 57 2.40 -10.33 18.10
CA LEU A 57 3.52 -9.40 18.06
C LEU A 57 3.99 -8.96 19.44
N GLU A 58 3.09 -8.79 20.41
CA GLU A 58 3.45 -8.52 21.81
C GLU A 58 4.27 -9.65 22.42
N TYR A 59 3.95 -10.91 22.09
CA TYR A 59 4.77 -12.03 22.50
C TYR A 59 6.18 -11.95 21.90
N LEU A 60 6.28 -11.70 20.59
CA LEU A 60 7.58 -11.58 19.89
C LEU A 60 8.43 -10.43 20.47
N LEU A 61 7.80 -9.30 20.79
CA LEU A 61 8.47 -8.17 21.43
C LEU A 61 8.95 -8.46 22.86
N LYS A 62 8.30 -9.35 23.60
CA LYS A 62 8.79 -9.81 24.92
C LYS A 62 10.04 -10.66 24.77
N GLU A 63 10.12 -11.51 23.74
CA GLU A 63 11.28 -12.34 23.47
C GLU A 63 12.45 -11.55 22.84
N LEU A 64 12.15 -10.58 21.99
CA LEU A 64 13.11 -9.74 21.27
C LEU A 64 12.80 -8.24 21.45
N PRO A 65 12.96 -7.70 22.66
CA PRO A 65 12.51 -6.34 22.98
C PRO A 65 13.28 -5.22 22.24
N ASN A 66 14.43 -5.53 21.68
CA ASN A 66 15.26 -4.55 20.95
C ASN A 66 15.22 -4.71 19.43
N ASP A 67 14.38 -5.62 18.91
CA ASP A 67 14.23 -5.78 17.47
C ASP A 67 13.48 -4.58 16.88
N SER A 68 14.15 -3.87 15.97
CA SER A 68 13.62 -2.65 15.36
C SER A 68 12.45 -2.95 14.41
N ASN A 69 12.48 -4.08 13.70
CA ASN A 69 11.42 -4.45 12.76
C ASN A 69 10.11 -4.77 13.50
N LEU A 70 10.19 -5.55 14.60
CA LEU A 70 9.01 -5.84 15.42
C LEU A 70 8.40 -4.55 15.99
N ARG A 71 9.25 -3.57 16.37
CA ARG A 71 8.76 -2.27 16.86
C ARG A 71 8.09 -1.45 15.77
N ILE A 72 8.61 -1.48 14.55
CA ILE A 72 7.96 -0.82 13.40
C ILE A 72 6.61 -1.46 13.10
N HIS A 73 6.55 -2.80 13.11
CA HIS A 73 5.28 -3.51 12.92
C HIS A 73 4.26 -3.19 14.02
N TYR A 74 4.70 -3.02 15.27
CA TYR A 74 3.79 -2.66 16.35
C TYR A 74 3.20 -1.26 16.17
N ALA A 75 4.03 -0.28 15.79
CA ALA A 75 3.54 1.05 15.44
C ALA A 75 2.54 0.99 14.27
N GLY A 76 2.83 0.17 13.25
CA GLY A 76 1.95 -0.08 12.12
C GLY A 76 0.59 -0.66 12.53
N ILE A 77 0.56 -1.63 13.45
CA ILE A 77 -0.69 -2.19 13.97
C ILE A 77 -1.52 -1.15 14.72
N LEU A 78 -0.88 -0.33 15.57
CA LEU A 78 -1.59 0.76 16.26
C LEU A 78 -2.21 1.73 15.26
N PHE A 79 -1.48 2.06 14.21
CA PHE A 79 -1.95 2.91 13.12
C PHE A 79 -3.15 2.29 12.38
N GLU A 80 -3.05 1.03 11.96
CA GLU A 80 -4.10 0.31 11.24
C GLU A 80 -5.38 0.08 12.09
N GLN A 81 -5.23 0.05 13.40
CA GLN A 81 -6.37 0.01 14.35
C GLN A 81 -7.00 1.39 14.58
N GLY A 82 -6.48 2.46 14.00
CA GLY A 82 -6.93 3.84 14.25
C GLY A 82 -6.54 4.41 15.62
N ARG A 83 -5.62 3.75 16.33
CA ARG A 83 -5.11 4.17 17.66
C ARG A 83 -3.97 5.19 17.49
N TYR A 84 -4.29 6.30 16.84
CA TYR A 84 -3.28 7.26 16.37
C TYR A 84 -2.51 7.93 17.49
N GLU A 85 -3.16 8.29 18.62
CA GLU A 85 -2.52 8.88 19.78
C GLU A 85 -1.50 7.91 20.42
N GLU A 86 -1.87 6.64 20.50
CA GLU A 86 -0.99 5.61 21.00
C GLU A 86 0.18 5.33 20.05
N CYS A 87 -0.07 5.35 18.73
CA CYS A 87 0.98 5.23 17.73
C CYS A 87 2.02 6.34 17.88
N ILE A 88 1.58 7.61 18.00
CA ILE A 88 2.49 8.75 18.20
C ILE A 88 3.30 8.57 19.47
N SER A 89 2.65 8.25 20.58
CA SER A 89 3.29 8.07 21.88
C SER A 89 4.31 6.94 21.85
N TYR A 90 3.96 5.83 21.19
CA TYR A 90 4.83 4.69 21.01
C TYR A 90 6.08 5.04 20.18
N VAL A 91 5.90 5.73 19.04
CA VAL A 91 7.02 6.15 18.18
C VAL A 91 7.95 7.10 18.93
N GLN A 92 7.42 8.08 19.66
CA GLN A 92 8.24 9.03 20.44
C GLN A 92 9.05 8.37 21.55
N ALA A 93 8.59 7.24 22.06
CA ALA A 93 9.34 6.46 23.07
C ALA A 93 10.50 5.64 22.49
N GLN A 94 10.62 5.52 21.17
CA GLN A 94 11.71 4.78 20.54
C GLN A 94 13.02 5.55 20.63
N LYS A 95 14.13 4.82 20.90
CA LYS A 95 15.48 5.39 21.04
C LYS A 95 16.29 5.36 19.74
N PHE A 96 15.68 4.97 18.63
CA PHE A 96 16.32 4.92 17.33
C PHE A 96 15.48 5.69 16.31
N GLN A 97 16.13 6.30 15.34
CA GLN A 97 15.48 6.99 14.24
C GLN A 97 15.16 6.00 13.12
N ASN A 98 13.96 6.10 12.56
CA ASN A 98 13.53 5.28 11.43
C ASN A 98 12.46 6.04 10.65
N SER A 99 12.62 6.10 9.33
CA SER A 99 11.72 6.83 8.42
C SER A 99 10.27 6.32 8.46
N ASP A 100 10.08 5.01 8.63
CA ASP A 100 8.74 4.42 8.65
C ASP A 100 8.00 4.80 9.95
N LEU A 101 8.71 4.83 11.09
CA LEU A 101 8.16 5.30 12.36
C LEU A 101 7.82 6.79 12.31
N ASP A 102 8.71 7.61 11.75
CA ASP A 102 8.48 9.06 11.58
C ASP A 102 7.27 9.31 10.68
N PHE A 103 7.15 8.54 9.60
CA PHE A 103 5.97 8.56 8.71
C PHE A 103 4.68 8.20 9.44
N LEU A 104 4.65 7.08 10.18
CA LEU A 104 3.47 6.66 10.93
C LEU A 104 3.04 7.70 11.96
N ALA A 105 3.99 8.27 12.71
CA ALA A 105 3.68 9.33 13.67
C ALA A 105 3.17 10.60 13.01
N HIS A 106 3.76 11.00 11.88
CA HIS A 106 3.33 12.17 11.12
C HIS A 106 1.92 11.97 10.57
N LYS A 107 1.67 10.84 9.92
CA LYS A 107 0.36 10.50 9.36
C LYS A 107 -0.71 10.36 10.44
N SER A 108 -0.37 9.80 11.60
CA SER A 108 -1.27 9.75 12.75
C SER A 108 -1.69 11.15 13.23
N LYS A 109 -0.75 12.10 13.34
CA LYS A 109 -1.07 13.51 13.69
C LYS A 109 -2.02 14.14 12.68
N LEU A 110 -1.79 13.90 11.40
CA LEU A 110 -2.67 14.39 10.34
C LEU A 110 -4.09 13.83 10.49
N LEU A 111 -4.22 12.50 10.68
CA LEU A 111 -5.53 11.84 10.79
C LEU A 111 -6.29 12.27 12.04
N ILE A 112 -5.59 12.55 13.15
CA ILE A 112 -6.20 13.17 14.35
C ILE A 112 -6.72 14.56 14.01
N ARG A 113 -5.91 15.40 13.34
CA ARG A 113 -6.34 16.74 12.92
C ARG A 113 -7.55 16.69 11.99
N GLU A 114 -7.53 15.80 10.99
CA GLU A 114 -8.67 15.58 10.10
C GLU A 114 -9.93 15.20 10.89
N ARG A 115 -9.83 14.28 11.83
CA ARG A 115 -10.95 13.86 12.68
C ARG A 115 -11.53 15.00 13.51
N ASP A 116 -10.67 15.84 14.08
CA ASP A 116 -11.05 16.83 15.09
C ASP A 116 -11.39 18.22 14.48
N GLU A 117 -10.79 18.57 13.33
CA GLU A 117 -10.85 19.92 12.76
C GLU A 117 -11.64 20.02 11.45
N LEU A 118 -11.85 18.90 10.73
CA LEU A 118 -12.48 18.93 9.42
C LEU A 118 -14.01 18.91 9.49
N GLY A 119 -14.63 19.86 8.80
CA GLY A 119 -16.08 19.81 8.54
C GLY A 119 -16.42 18.74 7.51
N ILE A 120 -17.23 17.75 7.87
CA ILE A 120 -17.64 16.66 6.98
C ILE A 120 -18.95 17.02 6.30
N ARG A 121 -19.01 16.89 4.97
CA ARG A 121 -20.23 17.07 4.15
C ARG A 121 -20.33 16.01 3.09
N ASP A 122 -21.51 15.40 2.95
CA ASP A 122 -21.81 14.52 1.84
C ASP A 122 -22.27 15.34 0.62
N TYR A 123 -21.67 15.05 -0.55
CA TYR A 123 -21.99 15.71 -1.81
C TYR A 123 -21.93 14.68 -2.95
N GLY A 124 -23.09 14.35 -3.53
CA GLY A 124 -23.17 13.36 -4.60
C GLY A 124 -22.51 12.03 -4.24
N HIS A 125 -21.53 11.62 -5.03
CA HIS A 125 -20.77 10.39 -4.84
C HIS A 125 -19.62 10.53 -3.82
N PHE A 126 -19.43 11.72 -3.23
CA PHE A 126 -18.29 12.03 -2.40
C PHE A 126 -18.66 12.36 -0.95
N ARG A 127 -17.77 12.02 -0.03
CA ARG A 127 -17.75 12.53 1.32
C ARG A 127 -16.59 13.50 1.43
N LEU A 128 -16.92 14.80 1.53
CA LEU A 128 -15.96 15.88 1.53
C LEU A 128 -15.58 16.26 2.96
N GLU A 129 -14.29 16.33 3.21
CA GLU A 129 -13.67 16.84 4.43
C GLU A 129 -12.85 18.08 4.06
N LEU A 130 -13.09 19.22 4.74
CA LEU A 130 -12.43 20.49 4.44
C LEU A 130 -11.51 20.90 5.60
N GLU A 131 -10.23 21.15 5.31
CA GLU A 131 -9.31 21.76 6.27
C GLU A 131 -9.52 23.28 6.28
N GLY A 132 -10.10 23.79 7.37
CA GLY A 132 -10.38 25.22 7.53
C GLY A 132 -11.41 25.78 6.54
N TYR A 133 -11.24 27.04 6.18
CA TYR A 133 -12.08 27.70 5.19
C TYR A 133 -11.51 27.53 3.80
N ALA A 134 -12.06 26.62 3.00
CA ALA A 134 -11.76 26.56 1.56
C ALA A 134 -12.75 27.49 0.81
N PRO A 135 -12.32 28.30 -0.15
CA PRO A 135 -13.22 29.13 -0.94
C PRO A 135 -14.29 28.29 -1.61
N PRO A 136 -15.60 28.65 -1.48
CA PRO A 136 -16.70 27.83 -2.00
C PRO A 136 -16.57 27.54 -3.52
N ILE A 137 -15.99 28.46 -4.28
CA ILE A 137 -15.81 28.33 -5.73
C ILE A 137 -14.83 27.21 -6.07
N GLU A 138 -13.71 27.12 -5.35
CA GLU A 138 -12.68 26.09 -5.59
C GLU A 138 -13.21 24.70 -5.19
N VAL A 139 -13.95 24.61 -4.11
CA VAL A 139 -14.63 23.38 -3.68
C VAL A 139 -15.66 22.94 -4.70
N GLN A 140 -16.49 23.82 -5.17
CA GLN A 140 -17.52 23.52 -6.17
C GLN A 140 -16.91 23.09 -7.50
N GLU A 141 -15.83 23.74 -7.91
CA GLU A 141 -15.11 23.41 -9.14
C GLU A 141 -14.46 22.03 -9.08
N ALA A 142 -13.80 21.69 -7.95
CA ALA A 142 -13.22 20.37 -7.72
C ALA A 142 -14.30 19.29 -7.75
N LEU A 143 -15.39 19.48 -7.02
CA LEU A 143 -16.51 18.52 -6.99
C LEU A 143 -17.16 18.35 -8.36
N SER A 144 -17.33 19.42 -9.13
CA SER A 144 -17.87 19.35 -10.50
C SER A 144 -16.98 18.50 -11.41
N VAL A 145 -15.67 18.63 -11.32
CA VAL A 145 -14.74 17.79 -12.11
C VAL A 145 -14.74 16.35 -11.61
N LEU A 146 -14.80 16.15 -10.30
CA LEU A 146 -14.85 14.81 -9.71
C LEU A 146 -16.13 14.06 -10.10
N GLU A 147 -17.29 14.71 -10.16
CA GLU A 147 -18.54 14.07 -10.63
C GLU A 147 -18.43 13.67 -12.12
N VAL A 148 -17.88 14.52 -12.97
CA VAL A 148 -17.64 14.18 -14.38
C VAL A 148 -16.66 13.03 -14.51
N ALA A 149 -15.62 13.00 -13.68
CA ALA A 149 -14.65 11.89 -13.66
C ALA A 149 -15.30 10.60 -13.17
N TYR A 150 -16.12 10.69 -12.11
CA TYR A 150 -16.86 9.54 -11.59
C TYR A 150 -17.74 8.90 -12.66
N ASP A 151 -18.59 9.68 -13.31
CA ASP A 151 -19.47 9.18 -14.35
C ASP A 151 -18.69 8.55 -15.51
N SER A 152 -17.58 9.19 -15.91
CA SER A 152 -16.73 8.69 -16.98
C SER A 152 -16.08 7.35 -16.62
N ILE A 153 -15.49 7.23 -15.42
CA ILE A 153 -14.81 6.02 -14.96
C ILE A 153 -15.83 4.91 -14.68
N ALA A 154 -16.95 5.23 -14.02
CA ALA A 154 -18.02 4.28 -13.77
C ALA A 154 -18.59 3.71 -15.07
N GLY A 155 -18.79 4.56 -16.08
CA GLY A 155 -19.25 4.15 -17.40
C GLY A 155 -18.26 3.25 -18.14
N LEU A 156 -16.94 3.53 -18.05
CA LEU A 156 -15.90 2.70 -18.66
C LEU A 156 -15.85 1.29 -18.04
N PHE A 157 -15.87 1.20 -16.72
CA PHE A 157 -15.77 -0.07 -16.01
C PHE A 157 -17.13 -0.78 -15.84
N GLN A 158 -18.25 -0.11 -16.13
CA GLN A 158 -19.59 -0.59 -15.75
C GLN A 158 -19.61 -1.01 -14.25
N PHE A 159 -19.04 -0.14 -13.42
CA PHE A 159 -18.90 -0.33 -11.98
C PHE A 159 -19.24 0.96 -11.24
N TYR A 160 -20.15 0.87 -10.30
CA TYR A 160 -20.61 2.00 -9.48
C TYR A 160 -20.28 1.69 -8.03
N PRO A 161 -19.32 2.41 -7.42
CA PRO A 161 -19.00 2.29 -6.01
C PRO A 161 -20.22 2.42 -5.10
N GLU A 162 -20.39 1.49 -4.17
CA GLU A 162 -21.48 1.52 -3.19
C GLU A 162 -21.22 2.57 -2.10
N ASP A 163 -19.96 2.69 -1.69
CA ASP A 163 -19.53 3.64 -0.67
C ASP A 163 -19.12 4.97 -1.33
N ARG A 164 -19.43 6.08 -0.66
CA ARG A 164 -18.93 7.39 -1.08
C ARG A 164 -17.42 7.44 -1.02
N ILE A 165 -16.82 8.08 -2.02
CA ILE A 165 -15.38 8.29 -2.08
C ILE A 165 -15.04 9.48 -1.18
N HIS A 166 -14.13 9.24 -0.23
CA HIS A 166 -13.67 10.28 0.68
C HIS A 166 -12.71 11.23 -0.03
N VAL A 167 -13.00 12.52 0.06
CA VAL A 167 -12.19 13.61 -0.51
C VAL A 167 -11.79 14.55 0.62
N VAL A 168 -10.51 14.79 0.79
CA VAL A 168 -9.98 15.78 1.75
C VAL A 168 -9.39 16.94 0.94
N MET A 169 -9.91 18.14 1.16
CA MET A 169 -9.36 19.35 0.56
C MET A 169 -8.59 20.16 1.60
N TYR A 170 -7.34 20.45 1.29
CA TYR A 170 -6.42 21.21 2.14
C TYR A 170 -6.34 22.66 1.68
N GLN A 171 -6.38 23.60 2.64
CA GLN A 171 -6.34 25.04 2.36
C GLN A 171 -4.96 25.52 1.91
N THR A 172 -3.90 24.86 2.32
CA THR A 172 -2.50 25.26 2.08
C THR A 172 -1.67 24.06 1.65
N ASN A 173 -0.36 24.29 1.36
CA ASN A 173 0.63 23.24 1.09
C ASN A 173 0.89 22.26 2.26
N SER A 174 0.02 22.23 3.28
CA SER A 174 0.02 21.21 4.34
C SER A 174 -0.15 19.80 3.79
N PHE A 175 -0.59 19.65 2.55
CA PHE A 175 -0.55 18.42 1.78
C PHE A 175 0.87 17.82 1.69
N GLN A 176 1.93 18.61 1.59
CA GLN A 176 3.31 18.12 1.58
C GLN A 176 3.71 17.38 2.87
N GLY A 177 2.97 17.59 3.96
CA GLY A 177 3.13 16.87 5.21
C GLY A 177 2.39 15.54 5.29
N VAL A 178 1.59 15.15 4.29
CA VAL A 178 0.71 13.96 4.33
C VAL A 178 1.46 12.64 4.11
N GLY A 179 2.66 12.69 3.55
CA GLY A 179 3.46 11.48 3.31
C GLY A 179 4.81 11.80 2.66
N PRO A 180 5.65 10.81 2.42
CA PRO A 180 6.89 10.96 1.68
C PRO A 180 6.58 11.11 0.19
N HIS A 181 5.82 12.15 -0.16
CA HIS A 181 5.57 12.50 -1.54
C HIS A 181 6.67 13.45 -2.02
N PRO A 182 7.26 13.21 -3.19
CA PRO A 182 8.11 14.21 -3.84
C PRO A 182 7.35 15.54 -4.03
N ASP A 183 8.07 16.65 -4.00
CA ASP A 183 7.51 18.02 -4.11
C ASP A 183 6.64 18.26 -5.37
N TRP A 184 6.70 17.36 -6.35
CA TRP A 184 5.94 17.42 -7.60
C TRP A 184 4.60 16.66 -7.57
N VAL A 185 4.27 15.96 -6.48
CA VAL A 185 2.97 15.29 -6.32
C VAL A 185 1.91 16.34 -6.01
N ALA A 186 0.96 16.50 -6.92
CA ALA A 186 -0.04 17.56 -6.86
C ALA A 186 -1.33 17.12 -6.12
N ALA A 187 -1.62 15.83 -6.05
CA ALA A 187 -2.70 15.20 -5.31
C ALA A 187 -2.32 13.74 -5.02
N ALA A 188 -3.05 13.02 -4.18
CA ALA A 188 -2.77 11.62 -3.90
C ALA A 188 -4.03 10.87 -3.42
N TYR A 189 -4.06 9.55 -3.69
CA TYR A 189 -5.03 8.63 -3.12
C TYR A 189 -4.34 7.63 -2.19
N ASP A 190 -4.75 7.62 -0.93
CA ASP A 190 -4.24 6.72 0.12
C ASP A 190 -5.36 6.07 0.95
N GLY A 191 -6.52 5.87 0.32
CA GLY A 191 -7.80 5.53 0.94
C GLY A 191 -8.72 6.74 1.05
N LYS A 192 -8.17 7.95 0.96
CA LYS A 192 -8.88 9.21 0.74
C LYS A 192 -8.23 9.94 -0.43
N LEU A 193 -9.03 10.63 -1.22
CA LEU A 193 -8.54 11.51 -2.28
C LEU A 193 -8.13 12.85 -1.65
N ARG A 194 -6.84 13.16 -1.67
CA ARG A 194 -6.27 14.34 -1.02
C ARG A 194 -5.92 15.39 -2.05
N ILE A 195 -6.54 16.57 -1.94
CA ILE A 195 -6.45 17.64 -2.92
C ILE A 195 -6.07 18.96 -2.22
N PRO A 196 -4.94 19.58 -2.57
CA PRO A 196 -4.69 20.95 -2.12
C PRO A 196 -5.58 21.94 -2.89
N ALA A 197 -6.33 22.81 -2.18
CA ALA A 197 -7.29 23.72 -2.79
C ALA A 197 -6.65 24.67 -3.83
N ASN A 198 -5.40 25.09 -3.60
CA ASN A 198 -4.66 25.93 -4.55
C ASN A 198 -4.42 25.27 -5.93
N LEU A 199 -4.49 23.92 -6.02
CA LEU A 199 -4.41 23.22 -7.29
C LEU A 199 -5.53 23.69 -8.25
N MET A 200 -6.70 24.05 -7.73
CA MET A 200 -7.86 24.48 -8.53
C MET A 200 -7.63 25.74 -9.34
N GLN A 201 -6.61 26.53 -9.00
CA GLN A 201 -6.23 27.74 -9.76
C GLN A 201 -5.62 27.41 -11.14
N TYR A 202 -5.22 26.15 -11.37
CA TYR A 202 -4.53 25.71 -12.60
C TYR A 202 -5.40 24.74 -13.40
N ARG A 203 -6.48 25.24 -14.01
CA ARG A 203 -7.54 24.45 -14.65
C ARG A 203 -7.05 23.41 -15.68
N ALA A 204 -6.01 23.73 -16.45
CA ALA A 204 -5.44 22.81 -17.43
C ALA A 204 -4.70 21.62 -16.79
N VAL A 205 -4.29 21.76 -15.54
CA VAL A 205 -3.45 20.79 -14.83
C VAL A 205 -4.28 19.92 -13.89
N TYR A 206 -5.22 20.51 -13.14
CA TYR A 206 -5.91 19.75 -12.07
C TYR A 206 -6.89 18.70 -12.60
N ARG A 207 -7.52 18.94 -13.78
CA ARG A 207 -8.48 17.98 -14.33
C ARG A 207 -7.88 16.61 -14.58
N PRO A 208 -6.77 16.44 -15.32
CA PRO A 208 -6.10 15.14 -15.44
C PRO A 208 -5.72 14.53 -14.09
N ILE A 209 -5.20 15.35 -13.17
CA ILE A 209 -4.81 14.87 -11.82
C ILE A 209 -6.00 14.29 -11.07
N LEU A 210 -7.16 14.96 -11.06
CA LEU A 210 -8.35 14.45 -10.40
C LEU A 210 -8.88 13.16 -11.03
N PHE A 211 -8.81 13.03 -12.35
CA PHE A 211 -9.14 11.78 -13.04
C PHE A 211 -8.18 10.65 -12.65
N HIS A 212 -6.88 10.94 -12.57
CA HIS A 212 -5.83 10.01 -12.15
C HIS A 212 -6.10 9.46 -10.75
N GLU A 213 -6.21 10.35 -9.77
CA GLU A 213 -6.38 9.97 -8.38
C GLU A 213 -7.74 9.29 -8.11
N LEU A 214 -8.79 9.75 -8.81
CA LEU A 214 -10.10 9.09 -8.70
C LEU A 214 -10.06 7.67 -9.29
N THR A 215 -9.26 7.43 -10.32
CA THR A 215 -9.07 6.08 -10.86
C THR A 215 -8.50 5.13 -9.82
N HIS A 216 -7.54 5.57 -9.00
CA HIS A 216 -7.02 4.76 -7.90
C HIS A 216 -8.10 4.41 -6.88
N ALA A 217 -9.03 5.35 -6.58
CA ALA A 217 -10.15 5.07 -5.70
C ALA A 217 -11.09 3.98 -6.28
N PHE A 218 -11.38 4.04 -7.57
CA PHE A 218 -12.18 3.02 -8.25
C PHE A 218 -11.50 1.65 -8.25
N VAL A 219 -10.22 1.59 -8.61
CA VAL A 219 -9.41 0.35 -8.58
C VAL A 219 -9.42 -0.26 -7.17
N HIS A 220 -9.20 0.55 -6.15
CA HIS A 220 -9.24 0.11 -4.76
C HIS A 220 -10.60 -0.49 -4.36
N GLN A 221 -11.70 0.15 -4.75
CA GLN A 221 -13.05 -0.34 -4.43
C GLN A 221 -13.44 -1.60 -5.23
N MET A 222 -12.99 -1.73 -6.48
CA MET A 222 -13.21 -2.93 -7.29
C MET A 222 -12.47 -4.14 -6.74
N THR A 223 -11.20 -3.98 -6.36
CA THR A 223 -10.36 -5.13 -6.02
C THR A 223 -10.38 -5.50 -4.54
N ARG A 224 -10.43 -4.51 -3.63
CA ARG A 224 -10.24 -4.69 -2.18
C ARG A 224 -9.00 -5.54 -1.83
N ALA A 225 -8.00 -5.52 -2.74
CA ALA A 225 -6.73 -6.23 -2.63
C ALA A 225 -5.59 -5.32 -3.11
N LYS A 226 -4.34 -5.73 -2.89
CA LYS A 226 -3.19 -5.02 -3.42
C LYS A 226 -3.09 -5.25 -4.92
N VAL A 227 -3.11 -4.18 -5.70
CA VAL A 227 -2.85 -4.19 -7.15
C VAL A 227 -1.38 -3.87 -7.37
N PRO A 228 -0.69 -4.57 -8.29
CA PRO A 228 0.67 -4.19 -8.68
C PRO A 228 0.72 -2.74 -9.16
N LEU A 229 1.77 -2.03 -8.77
CA LEU A 229 1.83 -0.59 -9.01
C LEU A 229 1.79 -0.26 -10.51
N TRP A 230 2.46 -1.07 -11.36
CA TRP A 230 2.42 -0.87 -12.80
C TRP A 230 0.99 -0.85 -13.40
N LEU A 231 0.10 -1.71 -12.90
CA LEU A 231 -1.27 -1.78 -13.38
C LEU A 231 -2.12 -0.64 -12.83
N ASN A 232 -1.92 -0.31 -11.55
CA ASN A 232 -2.62 0.80 -10.90
C ASN A 232 -2.27 2.14 -11.54
N GLU A 233 -0.99 2.41 -11.76
CA GLU A 233 -0.52 3.63 -12.41
C GLU A 233 -0.82 3.64 -13.92
N GLY A 234 -0.65 2.50 -14.57
CA GLY A 234 -0.90 2.39 -16.00
C GLY A 234 -2.35 2.67 -16.39
N ILE A 235 -3.31 2.18 -15.61
CA ILE A 235 -4.74 2.45 -15.88
C ILE A 235 -5.10 3.91 -15.56
N ALA A 236 -4.54 4.48 -14.49
CA ALA A 236 -4.75 5.89 -14.16
C ALA A 236 -4.24 6.80 -15.27
N GLN A 237 -3.04 6.56 -15.83
CA GLN A 237 -2.48 7.31 -16.95
C GLN A 237 -3.25 7.14 -18.28
N ILE A 238 -3.92 6.01 -18.48
CA ILE A 238 -4.78 5.83 -19.66
C ILE A 238 -6.06 6.66 -19.52
N ILE A 239 -6.63 6.71 -18.32
CA ILE A 239 -7.89 7.42 -18.05
C ILE A 239 -7.68 8.93 -17.98
N ASP A 240 -6.58 9.40 -17.40
CA ASP A 240 -6.27 10.83 -17.32
C ASP A 240 -5.77 11.43 -18.66
N GLY A 241 -5.39 10.56 -19.60
CA GLY A 241 -4.87 10.94 -20.91
C GLY A 241 -3.43 11.47 -20.90
N SER A 242 -2.71 11.32 -19.78
CA SER A 242 -1.32 11.76 -19.65
C SER A 242 -0.36 10.92 -20.50
N HIS A 243 0.82 11.50 -20.77
CA HIS A 243 1.90 10.81 -21.48
C HIS A 243 1.51 10.22 -22.86
N GLN A 244 0.52 10.79 -23.54
CA GLN A 244 0.21 10.38 -24.90
C GLN A 244 1.36 10.80 -25.85
N GLY A 245 1.85 9.83 -26.64
CA GLY A 245 2.93 10.08 -27.61
C GLY A 245 4.32 10.30 -26.99
N THR A 246 4.49 10.10 -25.69
CA THR A 246 5.81 10.21 -25.04
C THR A 246 6.74 9.14 -25.57
N PRO A 247 7.95 9.50 -26.07
CA PRO A 247 8.92 8.53 -26.55
C PRO A 247 9.42 7.63 -25.40
N LEU A 248 9.97 6.47 -25.76
CA LEU A 248 10.59 5.57 -24.81
C LEU A 248 11.72 6.29 -24.05
N PRO A 249 11.66 6.39 -22.71
CA PRO A 249 12.73 6.97 -21.92
C PRO A 249 14.03 6.16 -22.07
N SER A 250 15.16 6.84 -22.03
CA SER A 250 16.48 6.18 -22.06
C SER A 250 16.70 5.33 -20.81
N GLY A 251 17.41 4.21 -20.97
CA GLY A 251 17.80 3.32 -19.88
C GLY A 251 17.38 1.86 -20.09
N PRO A 252 17.69 0.98 -19.13
CA PRO A 252 17.31 -0.44 -19.22
C PRO A 252 15.81 -0.64 -19.04
N VAL A 253 15.31 -1.77 -19.57
CA VAL A 253 13.96 -2.25 -19.25
C VAL A 253 13.92 -2.56 -17.74
N PRO A 254 12.96 -2.03 -16.99
CA PRO A 254 12.83 -2.30 -15.57
C PRO A 254 12.48 -3.80 -15.34
N SER A 255 12.83 -4.30 -14.17
CA SER A 255 12.36 -5.62 -13.74
C SER A 255 10.87 -5.56 -13.35
N LEU A 256 10.21 -6.72 -13.27
CA LEU A 256 8.86 -6.79 -12.77
C LEU A 256 8.78 -6.38 -11.29
N GLU A 257 9.83 -6.64 -10.52
CA GLU A 257 9.95 -6.21 -9.13
C GLU A 257 9.95 -4.68 -9.01
N ASP A 258 10.77 -3.98 -9.84
CA ASP A 258 10.78 -2.51 -9.89
C ASP A 258 9.39 -1.92 -10.21
N LEU A 259 8.64 -2.58 -11.09
CA LEU A 259 7.30 -2.18 -11.51
C LEU A 259 6.20 -2.51 -10.50
N THR A 260 6.50 -3.33 -9.49
CA THR A 260 5.54 -3.76 -8.46
C THR A 260 5.71 -2.99 -7.16
N GLU A 261 6.94 -2.51 -6.88
CA GLU A 261 7.28 -1.73 -5.70
C GLU A 261 6.88 -0.24 -5.82
N SER A 262 6.95 0.47 -4.70
CA SER A 262 6.64 1.90 -4.64
C SER A 262 7.66 2.74 -5.43
N PHE A 263 7.22 3.49 -6.43
CA PHE A 263 8.04 4.42 -7.21
C PHE A 263 8.57 5.59 -6.37
N VAL A 264 7.92 5.90 -5.26
CA VAL A 264 8.35 6.96 -4.31
C VAL A 264 9.69 6.63 -3.64
N LYS A 265 10.06 5.34 -3.56
CA LYS A 265 11.36 4.91 -3.03
C LYS A 265 12.52 5.19 -3.98
N GLN A 266 12.24 5.52 -5.24
CA GLN A 266 13.26 5.83 -6.24
C GLN A 266 13.69 7.29 -6.13
N ASN A 267 14.97 7.52 -5.91
CA ASN A 267 15.52 8.88 -5.78
C ASN A 267 15.84 9.56 -7.13
N ASP A 268 15.76 8.81 -8.23
CA ASP A 268 16.08 9.29 -9.57
C ASP A 268 14.82 9.52 -10.41
N ARG A 269 14.58 10.78 -10.77
CA ARG A 269 13.42 11.20 -11.56
C ARG A 269 13.33 10.48 -12.90
N ALA A 270 14.45 10.26 -13.59
CA ALA A 270 14.47 9.59 -14.89
C ALA A 270 14.05 8.12 -14.76
N THR A 271 14.43 7.46 -13.67
CA THR A 271 13.97 6.12 -13.34
C THR A 271 12.46 6.10 -13.08
N VAL A 272 11.94 7.04 -12.30
CA VAL A 272 10.50 7.16 -12.03
C VAL A 272 9.70 7.38 -13.33
N GLU A 273 10.12 8.33 -14.19
CA GLU A 273 9.47 8.59 -15.48
C GLU A 273 9.47 7.32 -16.38
N ARG A 274 10.54 6.52 -16.33
CA ARG A 274 10.62 5.25 -17.05
C ARG A 274 9.65 4.21 -16.50
N LEU A 275 9.53 4.08 -15.18
CA LEU A 275 8.58 3.16 -14.55
C LEU A 275 7.14 3.53 -14.91
N TYR A 276 6.77 4.80 -14.87
CA TYR A 276 5.46 5.28 -15.33
C TYR A 276 5.21 4.97 -16.81
N TRP A 277 6.20 5.16 -17.66
CA TRP A 277 6.09 4.86 -19.09
C TRP A 277 5.82 3.37 -19.33
N TYR A 278 6.60 2.46 -18.68
CA TYR A 278 6.39 1.02 -18.81
C TYR A 278 5.05 0.58 -18.21
N SER A 279 4.63 1.14 -17.10
CA SER A 279 3.32 0.90 -16.48
C SER A 279 2.18 1.16 -17.47
N LYS A 280 2.20 2.33 -18.10
CA LYS A 280 1.22 2.69 -19.13
C LYS A 280 1.27 1.73 -20.30
N LYS A 281 2.46 1.46 -20.84
CA LYS A 281 2.62 0.62 -22.03
C LYS A 281 2.20 -0.82 -21.82
N MET A 282 2.52 -1.42 -20.68
CA MET A 282 2.06 -2.76 -20.32
C MET A 282 0.51 -2.80 -20.23
N THR A 283 -0.08 -1.78 -19.67
CA THR A 283 -1.55 -1.68 -19.55
C THR A 283 -2.19 -1.43 -20.92
N GLU A 284 -1.60 -0.60 -21.79
CA GLU A 284 -2.05 -0.42 -23.17
C GLU A 284 -2.02 -1.75 -23.96
N VAL A 285 -0.94 -2.54 -23.83
CA VAL A 285 -0.84 -3.87 -24.47
C VAL A 285 -1.94 -4.80 -23.94
N LEU A 286 -2.12 -4.86 -22.62
CA LEU A 286 -3.16 -5.67 -21.99
C LEU A 286 -4.55 -5.33 -22.53
N LEU A 287 -4.87 -4.04 -22.61
CA LEU A 287 -6.19 -3.58 -23.04
C LEU A 287 -6.39 -3.67 -24.56
N SER A 288 -5.34 -3.50 -25.39
CA SER A 288 -5.46 -3.55 -26.84
C SER A 288 -5.88 -4.93 -27.36
N GLU A 289 -5.46 -5.99 -26.68
CA GLU A 289 -5.79 -7.37 -27.04
C GLU A 289 -7.16 -7.83 -26.53
N ALA A 290 -7.81 -7.04 -25.67
CA ALA A 290 -9.05 -7.43 -25.00
C ALA A 290 -10.34 -7.16 -25.80
N GLY A 291 -10.26 -6.39 -26.90
CA GLY A 291 -11.41 -6.01 -27.71
C GLY A 291 -12.28 -4.91 -27.06
N GLU A 292 -13.55 -4.83 -27.46
CA GLU A 292 -14.46 -3.75 -27.05
C GLU A 292 -14.73 -3.72 -25.54
N ASN A 293 -14.88 -4.89 -24.91
CA ASN A 293 -15.20 -5.04 -23.48
C ASN A 293 -13.96 -5.00 -22.57
N ARG A 294 -12.89 -4.32 -23.00
CA ARG A 294 -11.59 -4.34 -22.31
C ARG A 294 -11.63 -3.84 -20.86
N PHE A 295 -12.41 -2.81 -20.56
CA PHE A 295 -12.53 -2.28 -19.20
C PHE A 295 -13.41 -3.16 -18.31
N GLU A 296 -14.42 -3.79 -18.87
CA GLU A 296 -15.25 -4.76 -18.13
C GLU A 296 -14.42 -6.00 -17.75
N LYS A 297 -13.63 -6.53 -18.68
CA LYS A 297 -12.69 -7.63 -18.40
C LYS A 297 -11.68 -7.23 -17.31
N LEU A 298 -11.17 -5.98 -17.34
CA LEU A 298 -10.25 -5.51 -16.33
C LEU A 298 -10.92 -5.37 -14.96
N ARG A 299 -12.16 -4.85 -14.91
CA ARG A 299 -12.98 -4.85 -13.69
C ARG A 299 -13.10 -6.25 -13.10
N ASP A 300 -13.42 -7.24 -13.95
CA ASP A 300 -13.62 -8.61 -13.48
C ASP A 300 -12.31 -9.25 -13.02
N ALA A 301 -11.19 -8.93 -13.69
CA ALA A 301 -9.85 -9.30 -13.20
C ALA A 301 -9.54 -8.66 -11.84
N PHE A 302 -9.86 -7.38 -11.63
CA PHE A 302 -9.70 -6.72 -10.33
C PHE A 302 -10.51 -7.40 -9.22
N LYS A 303 -11.75 -7.78 -9.47
CA LYS A 303 -12.59 -8.51 -8.50
C LYS A 303 -12.00 -9.87 -8.12
N ASP A 304 -11.38 -10.53 -9.09
CA ASP A 304 -10.76 -11.85 -8.90
C ASP A 304 -9.43 -11.80 -8.16
N MET A 305 -8.71 -10.67 -8.16
CA MET A 305 -7.35 -10.56 -7.60
C MET A 305 -7.26 -10.93 -6.12
N LYS A 306 -8.29 -10.60 -5.33
CA LYS A 306 -8.32 -10.95 -3.90
C LYS A 306 -8.29 -12.46 -3.67
N LYS A 307 -8.89 -13.24 -4.58
CA LYS A 307 -9.04 -14.69 -4.45
C LYS A 307 -7.91 -15.45 -5.14
N PHE A 308 -7.46 -15.01 -6.29
CA PHE A 308 -6.59 -15.77 -7.17
C PHE A 308 -5.21 -15.14 -7.36
N GLY A 309 -4.99 -13.93 -6.88
CA GLY A 309 -3.78 -13.15 -7.17
C GLY A 309 -3.77 -12.58 -8.58
N ILE A 310 -2.73 -11.79 -8.90
CA ILE A 310 -2.67 -11.00 -10.14
C ILE A 310 -2.53 -11.89 -11.39
N ASP A 311 -1.58 -12.82 -11.44
CA ASP A 311 -1.28 -13.59 -12.65
C ASP A 311 -2.44 -14.50 -13.05
N GLU A 312 -3.05 -15.17 -12.07
CA GLU A 312 -4.21 -16.02 -12.36
C GLU A 312 -5.41 -15.18 -12.79
N SER A 313 -5.63 -14.00 -12.18
CA SER A 313 -6.71 -13.09 -12.59
C SER A 313 -6.52 -12.56 -14.00
N LEU A 314 -5.29 -12.14 -14.36
CA LEU A 314 -4.99 -11.71 -15.72
C LEU A 314 -5.10 -12.87 -16.72
N ASN A 315 -4.65 -14.06 -16.35
CA ASN A 315 -4.75 -15.22 -17.22
C ASN A 315 -6.21 -15.60 -17.54
N ARG A 316 -7.10 -15.53 -16.56
CA ARG A 316 -8.53 -15.84 -16.73
C ARG A 316 -9.25 -14.91 -17.69
N HIS A 317 -8.94 -13.62 -17.62
CA HIS A 317 -9.69 -12.59 -18.37
C HIS A 317 -8.98 -12.13 -19.65
N PHE A 318 -7.64 -12.28 -19.73
CA PHE A 318 -6.82 -11.79 -20.82
C PHE A 318 -5.90 -12.84 -21.44
N CYS A 319 -5.83 -14.06 -20.89
CA CYS A 319 -4.88 -15.11 -21.28
C CYS A 319 -3.42 -14.63 -21.24
N LYS A 320 -3.07 -13.80 -20.26
CA LYS A 320 -1.73 -13.19 -20.08
C LYS A 320 -1.29 -13.27 -18.63
N LYS A 321 0.05 -13.26 -18.45
CA LYS A 321 0.71 -13.02 -17.17
C LYS A 321 1.49 -11.72 -17.22
N GLN A 322 1.87 -11.20 -16.07
CA GLN A 322 2.66 -9.96 -15.98
C GLN A 322 3.96 -10.04 -16.79
N GLU A 323 4.66 -11.16 -16.71
CA GLU A 323 5.90 -11.40 -17.46
C GLU A 323 5.69 -11.36 -18.97
N ASP A 324 4.57 -11.89 -19.49
CA ASP A 324 4.25 -11.86 -20.93
C ASP A 324 4.11 -10.42 -21.42
N LEU A 325 3.49 -9.55 -20.59
CA LEU A 325 3.32 -8.14 -20.93
C LEU A 325 4.65 -7.39 -20.98
N LEU A 326 5.53 -7.64 -20.00
CA LEU A 326 6.83 -7.02 -19.95
C LEU A 326 7.74 -7.53 -21.08
N TYR A 327 7.65 -8.81 -21.43
CA TYR A 327 8.46 -9.42 -22.49
C TYR A 327 8.26 -8.75 -23.87
N ASN A 328 7.09 -8.13 -24.12
CA ASN A 328 6.86 -7.38 -25.37
C ASN A 328 7.85 -6.23 -25.59
N PHE A 329 8.57 -5.79 -24.56
CA PHE A 329 9.54 -4.69 -24.60
C PHE A 329 11.00 -5.18 -24.52
N VAL A 330 11.22 -6.44 -24.13
CA VAL A 330 12.56 -7.06 -24.08
C VAL A 330 12.95 -7.47 -25.51
N GLY A 331 13.93 -6.80 -26.09
CA GLY A 331 14.47 -7.14 -27.44
C GLY A 331 14.00 -6.24 -28.58
N LYS A 332 13.15 -5.25 -28.33
CA LYS A 332 12.88 -4.18 -29.31
C LYS A 332 13.87 -3.02 -29.12
N LYS A 333 15.15 -3.27 -29.47
CA LYS A 333 16.18 -2.24 -29.62
C LYS A 333 16.37 -1.89 -31.08
#